data_a17d493f7a05e7d59a37d97b5cc453b3
#
_entry.id   a17d493f7a05e7d59a37d97b5cc453b3
#
_cell.length_a   1.000
_cell.length_b   1.000
_cell.length_c   1.000
_cell.angle_alpha   90.00
_cell.angle_beta   90.00
_cell.angle_gamma   90.00
#
_symmetry.space_group_name_H-M   'P 1'
#
loop_
_entity.id
_entity.type
_entity.pdbx_description
1 polymer ?
#
loop_
_entity_poly.entity_id
_entity_poly.type
_entity_poly.pdbx_seq_one_letter_code
_entity_poly.pdbx_strand_id
1 'polypeptide(L)' 'MDAVRLTQFRVLMNDEFGPARAAALTRDHVFAELGDRTVEQALEAGIAPRTVWRAVCEVYEVPAARR' A
#
# COMPACT_ATOMS: atom_id res chain seq x y z
N MET A 1 10.26 12.84 9.81
CA MET A 1 8.95 12.96 9.15
C MET A 1 8.95 12.09 7.92
N ASP A 2 7.92 11.29 7.75
CA ASP A 2 7.87 10.38 6.62
C ASP A 2 7.68 11.13 5.30
N ALA A 3 8.42 10.71 4.28
CA ALA A 3 8.28 11.27 2.95
C ALA A 3 6.96 10.84 2.31
N VAL A 4 6.45 9.66 2.70
CA VAL A 4 5.19 9.13 2.20
C VAL A 4 4.16 9.21 3.31
N ARG A 5 3.15 10.04 3.11
CA ARG A 5 2.05 10.19 4.06
C ARG A 5 0.84 9.42 3.53
N LEU A 6 -0.16 9.24 4.40
CA LEU A 6 -1.36 8.50 4.02
C LEU A 6 -2.02 9.06 2.77
N THR A 7 -2.12 10.38 2.65
CA THR A 7 -2.69 11.02 1.46
C THR A 7 -1.89 10.68 0.21
N GLN A 8 -0.56 10.76 0.31
CA GLN A 8 0.33 10.44 -0.80
C GLN A 8 0.25 8.95 -1.14
N PHE A 9 0.18 8.09 -0.13
CA PHE A 9 0.02 6.66 -0.34
C PHE A 9 -1.24 6.36 -1.17
N ARG A 10 -2.35 7.03 -0.86
CA ARG A 10 -3.59 6.84 -1.60
C ARG A 10 -3.46 7.27 -3.05
N VAL A 11 -2.75 8.38 -3.29
CA VAL A 11 -2.50 8.85 -4.65
C VAL A 11 -1.69 7.81 -5.41
N LEU A 12 -0.64 7.27 -4.81
CA LEU A 12 0.21 6.25 -5.44
C LEU A 12 -0.60 5.00 -5.77
N MET A 13 -1.45 4.55 -4.85
CA MET A 13 -2.30 3.38 -5.08
C MET A 13 -3.27 3.62 -6.23
N ASN A 14 -3.93 4.77 -6.23
CA ASN A 14 -4.90 5.10 -7.28
C ASN A 14 -4.24 5.23 -8.65
N ASP A 15 -3.05 5.82 -8.69
CA ASP A 15 -2.31 5.99 -9.94
C ASP A 15 -1.83 4.66 -10.51
N GLU A 16 -1.44 3.74 -9.63
CA GLU A 16 -0.91 2.45 -10.09
C GLU A 16 -2.01 1.46 -10.46
N PHE A 17 -3.08 1.41 -9.69
CA PHE A 17 -4.12 0.38 -9.85
C PHE A 17 -5.47 0.90 -10.30
N GLY A 18 -5.69 2.20 -10.24
CA GLY A 18 -7.00 2.79 -10.44
C GLY A 18 -7.81 2.79 -9.13
N PRO A 19 -8.75 3.75 -8.97
CA PRO A 19 -9.46 3.91 -7.70
C PRO A 19 -10.22 2.67 -7.23
N ALA A 20 -10.93 2.01 -8.12
CA ALA A 20 -11.75 0.84 -7.75
C ALA A 20 -10.88 -0.33 -7.30
N ARG A 21 -9.83 -0.63 -8.08
CA ARG A 21 -8.94 -1.74 -7.77
C ARG A 21 -8.10 -1.44 -6.52
N ALA A 22 -7.67 -0.20 -6.37
CA ALA A 22 -6.93 0.21 -5.19
C ALA A 22 -7.76 0.03 -3.93
N ALA A 23 -9.03 0.39 -3.98
CA ALA A 23 -9.94 0.21 -2.84
C ALA A 23 -10.11 -1.27 -2.50
N ALA A 24 -10.29 -2.11 -3.51
CA ALA A 24 -10.44 -3.55 -3.31
C ALA A 24 -9.17 -4.17 -2.69
N LEU A 25 -8.00 -3.81 -3.21
CA LEU A 25 -6.73 -4.28 -2.67
C LEU A 25 -6.55 -3.89 -1.22
N THR A 26 -6.90 -2.66 -0.88
CA THR A 26 -6.74 -2.13 0.47
C THR A 26 -7.54 -2.92 1.50
N ARG A 27 -8.72 -3.41 1.11
CA ARG A 27 -9.60 -4.12 2.03
C ARG A 27 -9.46 -5.63 1.99
N ASP A 28 -9.13 -6.20 0.83
CA ASP A 28 -9.27 -7.64 0.63
C ASP A 28 -7.97 -8.42 0.54
N HIS A 29 -6.89 -7.80 0.10
CA HIS A 29 -5.62 -8.51 -0.08
C HIS A 29 -4.84 -8.55 1.23
N VAL A 30 -4.49 -9.77 1.67
CA VAL A 30 -3.67 -9.99 2.86
C VAL A 30 -2.22 -10.14 2.43
N PHE A 31 -1.33 -9.37 3.06
CA PHE A 31 0.10 -9.36 2.74
C PHE A 31 0.90 -10.02 3.84
N ALA A 32 1.61 -11.07 3.50
CA ALA A 32 2.51 -11.73 4.46
C ALA A 32 3.56 -10.76 4.98
N GLU A 33 4.04 -9.88 4.10
CA GLU A 33 5.04 -8.86 4.44
C GLU A 33 4.55 -7.88 5.51
N LEU A 34 3.24 -7.79 5.70
CA LEU A 34 2.64 -6.93 6.69
C LEU A 34 2.13 -7.71 7.91
N GLY A 35 2.64 -8.92 8.10
CA GLY A 35 2.23 -9.77 9.21
C GLY A 35 0.84 -10.36 8.99
N ASP A 36 0.55 -10.76 7.76
CA ASP A 36 -0.74 -11.33 7.36
C ASP A 36 -1.89 -10.36 7.60
N ARG A 37 -1.67 -9.10 7.22
CA ARG A 37 -2.67 -8.03 7.34
C ARG A 37 -3.00 -7.46 5.97
N THR A 38 -4.22 -6.95 5.83
CA THR A 38 -4.57 -6.12 4.68
C THR A 38 -3.89 -4.76 4.85
N VAL A 39 -3.87 -3.96 3.78
CA VAL A 39 -3.34 -2.59 3.84
C VAL A 39 -4.07 -1.80 4.93
N GLU A 40 -5.40 -1.91 4.97
CA GLU A 40 -6.20 -1.21 5.96
C GLU A 40 -5.81 -1.61 7.38
N GLN A 41 -5.70 -2.91 7.64
CA GLN A 41 -5.30 -3.41 8.95
C GLN A 41 -3.90 -2.97 9.34
N ALA A 42 -2.98 -2.98 8.38
CA ALA A 42 -1.60 -2.56 8.63
C ALA A 42 -1.54 -1.08 9.04
N LEU A 43 -2.27 -0.23 8.33
CA LEU A 43 -2.30 1.20 8.65
C LEU A 43 -2.93 1.44 10.02
N GLU A 44 -3.99 0.70 10.36
CA GLU A 44 -4.62 0.79 11.68
C GLU A 44 -3.69 0.32 12.80
N ALA A 45 -2.82 -0.65 12.49
CA ALA A 45 -1.84 -1.14 13.45
C ALA A 45 -0.65 -0.18 13.64
N GLY A 46 -0.62 0.92 12.89
CA GLY A 46 0.44 1.90 13.02
C GLY A 46 1.63 1.67 12.12
N ILE A 47 1.53 0.75 11.17
CA ILE A 47 2.61 0.53 10.20
C ILE A 47 2.65 1.73 9.26
N ALA A 48 3.85 2.28 9.05
CA ALA A 48 4.03 3.49 8.26
C ALA A 48 3.55 3.28 6.81
N PRO A 49 2.87 4.26 6.21
CA PRO A 49 2.43 4.15 4.80
C PRO A 49 3.55 3.78 3.84
N ARG A 50 4.76 4.27 4.07
CA ARG A 50 5.92 3.91 3.24
C ARG A 50 6.19 2.41 3.28
N THR A 51 6.14 1.82 4.46
CA THR A 51 6.37 0.39 4.63
C THR A 51 5.29 -0.41 3.92
N VAL A 52 4.04 0.03 4.06
CA VAL A 52 2.90 -0.61 3.40
C VAL A 52 3.05 -0.52 1.88
N TRP A 53 3.40 0.66 1.36
CA TRP A 53 3.60 0.87 -0.07
C TRP A 53 4.71 -0.04 -0.61
N ARG A 54 5.80 -0.18 0.14
CA ARG A 54 6.90 -1.06 -0.25
C ARG A 54 6.43 -2.50 -0.38
N ALA A 55 5.63 -2.98 0.58
CA ALA A 55 5.10 -4.34 0.53
C ALA A 55 4.20 -4.55 -0.68
N VAL A 56 3.33 -3.58 -0.96
CA VAL A 56 2.46 -3.63 -2.13
C VAL A 56 3.28 -3.70 -3.41
N CYS A 57 4.29 -2.85 -3.52
CA CYS A 57 5.16 -2.81 -4.70
C CYS A 57 5.89 -4.14 -4.92
N GLU A 58 6.33 -4.78 -3.86
CA GLU A 58 7.01 -6.08 -3.97
C GLU A 58 6.07 -7.16 -4.48
N VAL A 59 4.86 -7.23 -3.93
CA VAL A 59 3.90 -8.27 -4.29
C VAL A 59 3.40 -8.10 -5.73
N TYR A 60 3.15 -6.86 -6.15
CA TYR A 60 2.61 -6.58 -7.47
C TYR A 60 3.69 -6.21 -8.48
N GLU A 61 4.95 -6.31 -8.09
CA GLU A 61 6.09 -6.07 -8.97
C GLU A 61 6.04 -4.72 -9.66
N VAL A 62 5.71 -3.70 -8.88
CA VAL A 62 5.68 -2.32 -9.39
C VAL A 62 7.10 -1.90 -9.77
N PRO A 63 7.33 -1.38 -10.98
CA PRO A 63 8.67 -0.93 -11.39
C PRO A 63 9.25 0.09 -10.43
N ALA A 64 10.57 0.02 -10.22
CA ALA A 64 11.25 0.95 -9.31
C ALA A 64 10.99 2.42 -9.67
N ALA A 65 10.83 2.71 -10.95
CA ALA A 65 10.58 4.08 -11.41
C ALA A 65 9.24 4.65 -10.91
N ARG A 66 8.31 3.77 -10.53
CA ARG A 66 6.99 4.20 -10.04
C ARG A 66 6.82 4.03 -8.53
N ARG A 67 7.85 3.63 -7.85
CA ARG A 67 7.82 3.52 -6.39
C ARG A 67 8.19 4.87 -5.72
#